data_a66b5d90ef62f54340af74c1b627209c
#
_entry.id   a66b5d90ef62f54340af74c1b627209c
#
_cell.length_a   1.000
_cell.length_b   1.000
_cell.length_c   1.000
_cell.angle_alpha   90.00
_cell.angle_beta   90.00
_cell.angle_gamma   90.00
#
_symmetry.space_group_name_H-M   'P 1'
#
loop_
_entity.id
_entity.type
_entity.pdbx_description
1 polymer ?
#
loop_
_entity_poly.entity_id
_entity_poly.type
_entity_poly.pdbx_seq_one_letter_code
_entity_poly.pdbx_strand_id
1 'polypeptide(L)'
;MYKQILSLAAASALLFAESVFAQEESPIIFSNIAQKEISLVDDQGNETTSLTDLGIVVPGDTILYTSTFTNQGNEMISDIAVDNPVPENTVYLGFSARGDNTEVSFSVDDGVNYALPAELQMIGENGEQRTALPEEYTNIRWIYSGELAPGQSGSVSFKVRIL
;
A
#
# COMPACT_ATOMS: atom_id res chain seq x y z
N MET A 1 -71.62 46.52 -6.37
CA MET A 1 -71.47 45.06 -6.42
C MET A 1 -70.01 44.73 -6.79
N TYR A 2 -69.17 44.55 -5.81
CA TYR A 2 -67.77 44.12 -6.03
C TYR A 2 -67.66 42.68 -5.59
N LYS A 3 -67.32 41.77 -6.55
CA LYS A 3 -67.00 40.40 -6.24
C LYS A 3 -65.48 40.34 -5.92
N GLN A 4 -65.17 39.97 -4.72
CA GLN A 4 -63.82 39.65 -4.33
C GLN A 4 -63.48 38.22 -4.75
N ILE A 5 -62.43 38.05 -5.57
CA ILE A 5 -61.91 36.77 -5.96
C ILE A 5 -60.77 36.46 -4.95
N LEU A 6 -60.99 35.42 -4.16
CA LEU A 6 -59.96 34.89 -3.20
C LEU A 6 -59.08 33.94 -3.98
N SER A 7 -57.82 34.33 -4.24
CA SER A 7 -56.85 33.43 -4.86
C SER A 7 -56.10 32.68 -3.77
N LEU A 8 -56.28 31.36 -3.75
CA LEU A 8 -55.63 30.41 -2.87
C LEU A 8 -54.26 30.07 -3.46
N ALA A 9 -53.19 30.58 -2.86
CA ALA A 9 -51.81 30.20 -3.22
C ALA A 9 -51.43 28.92 -2.47
N ALA A 10 -51.37 27.81 -3.22
CA ALA A 10 -50.84 26.55 -2.71
C ALA A 10 -49.30 26.62 -2.73
N ALA A 11 -48.68 26.71 -1.58
CA ALA A 11 -47.23 26.59 -1.40
C ALA A 11 -46.84 25.10 -1.41
N SER A 12 -46.27 24.63 -2.50
CA SER A 12 -45.66 23.29 -2.59
C SER A 12 -44.31 23.34 -1.93
N ALA A 13 -44.19 22.78 -0.72
CA ALA A 13 -42.87 22.52 -0.07
C ALA A 13 -42.24 21.29 -0.75
N LEU A 14 -41.22 21.51 -1.57
CA LEU A 14 -40.32 20.43 -2.01
C LEU A 14 -39.43 20.04 -0.85
N LEU A 15 -39.68 18.87 -0.27
CA LEU A 15 -38.75 18.20 0.63
C LEU A 15 -37.64 17.60 -0.23
N PHE A 16 -36.49 18.25 -0.26
CA PHE A 16 -35.24 17.63 -0.72
C PHE A 16 -34.76 16.64 0.36
N ALA A 17 -34.97 15.36 0.10
CA ALA A 17 -34.30 14.31 0.87
C ALA A 17 -32.83 14.33 0.48
N GLU A 18 -31.99 14.92 1.31
CA GLU A 18 -30.55 14.76 1.21
C GLU A 18 -30.22 13.31 1.54
N SER A 19 -29.85 12.55 0.50
CA SER A 19 -29.28 11.21 0.67
C SER A 19 -27.88 11.37 1.29
N VAL A 20 -27.77 11.23 2.59
CA VAL A 20 -26.49 11.07 3.27
C VAL A 20 -25.97 9.71 2.85
N PHE A 21 -25.09 9.68 1.86
CA PHE A 21 -24.27 8.50 1.59
C PHE A 21 -23.30 8.38 2.77
N ALA A 22 -23.61 7.49 3.69
CA ALA A 22 -22.61 7.04 4.68
C ALA A 22 -21.48 6.42 3.87
N GLN A 23 -20.31 7.02 3.89
CA GLN A 23 -19.09 6.44 3.38
C GLN A 23 -18.79 5.29 4.33
N GLU A 24 -18.97 4.05 3.88
CA GLU A 24 -18.57 2.88 4.66
C GLU A 24 -17.05 2.96 4.83
N GLU A 25 -16.61 3.20 6.06
CA GLU A 25 -15.18 3.14 6.40
C GLU A 25 -14.70 1.71 6.12
N SER A 26 -13.56 1.59 5.45
CA SER A 26 -12.95 0.29 5.21
C SER A 26 -12.73 -0.41 6.56
N PRO A 27 -13.18 -1.65 6.71
CA PRO A 27 -12.94 -2.39 7.95
C PRO A 27 -11.47 -2.76 8.15
N ILE A 28 -10.61 -2.54 7.15
CA ILE A 28 -9.17 -2.78 7.23
C ILE A 28 -8.45 -1.47 7.54
N ILE A 29 -7.67 -1.48 8.63
CA ILE A 29 -6.77 -0.40 9.00
C ILE A 29 -5.34 -0.80 8.67
N PHE A 30 -4.59 0.12 8.06
CA PHE A 30 -3.17 -0.03 7.75
C PHE A 30 -2.32 0.76 8.74
N SER A 31 -1.20 0.15 9.15
CA SER A 31 -0.12 0.78 9.91
C SER A 31 1.20 0.50 9.23
N ASN A 32 2.00 1.54 9.00
CA ASN A 32 3.29 1.41 8.32
C ASN A 32 4.40 1.84 9.26
N ILE A 33 5.47 1.05 9.30
CA ILE A 33 6.72 1.39 9.99
C ILE A 33 7.89 1.26 9.03
N ALA A 34 8.91 2.08 9.28
CA ALA A 34 10.18 2.01 8.57
C ALA A 34 11.31 1.91 9.60
N GLN A 35 12.20 0.95 9.42
CA GLN A 35 13.32 0.69 10.32
C GLN A 35 14.62 0.58 9.53
N LYS A 36 15.70 1.11 10.11
CA LYS A 36 17.04 0.99 9.54
C LYS A 36 17.65 -0.35 9.92
N GLU A 37 18.20 -1.04 8.94
CA GLU A 37 18.99 -2.24 9.15
C GLU A 37 20.44 -1.84 9.50
N ILE A 38 20.95 -2.34 10.61
CA ILE A 38 22.33 -2.13 11.04
C ILE A 38 23.05 -3.47 11.18
N SER A 39 24.33 -3.50 10.80
CA SER A 39 25.20 -4.64 11.06
C SER A 39 25.85 -4.49 12.44
N LEU A 40 25.73 -5.52 13.26
CA LEU A 40 26.39 -5.63 14.56
C LEU A 40 27.43 -6.74 14.46
N VAL A 41 28.62 -6.47 14.98
CA VAL A 41 29.71 -7.46 15.06
C VAL A 41 29.86 -7.85 16.52
N ASP A 42 29.77 -9.15 16.83
CA ASP A 42 29.99 -9.65 18.19
C ASP A 42 31.48 -9.74 18.53
N ASP A 43 31.79 -10.03 19.81
CA ASP A 43 33.16 -10.15 20.30
C ASP A 43 33.94 -11.31 19.64
N GLN A 44 33.25 -12.18 18.90
CA GLN A 44 33.86 -13.31 18.18
C GLN A 44 34.04 -12.99 16.68
N GLY A 45 33.65 -11.80 16.24
CA GLY A 45 33.76 -11.35 14.85
C GLY A 45 32.60 -11.81 13.95
N ASN A 46 31.51 -12.36 14.50
CA ASN A 46 30.34 -12.73 13.71
C ASN A 46 29.48 -11.49 13.45
N GLU A 47 29.07 -11.31 12.20
CA GLU A 47 28.13 -10.26 11.82
C GLU A 47 26.69 -10.71 12.01
N THR A 48 25.89 -9.87 12.66
CA THR A 48 24.45 -10.05 12.81
C THR A 48 23.74 -8.78 12.35
N THR A 49 22.55 -8.95 11.79
CA THR A 49 21.72 -7.84 11.37
C THR A 49 20.68 -7.53 12.45
N SER A 50 20.52 -6.26 12.78
CA SER A 50 19.51 -5.78 13.72
C SER A 50 18.72 -4.63 13.08
N LEU A 51 17.51 -4.39 13.58
CA LEU A 51 16.65 -3.28 13.18
C LEU A 51 16.65 -2.22 14.26
N THR A 52 16.70 -0.97 13.84
CA THR A 52 16.58 0.20 14.72
C THR A 52 15.61 1.21 14.13
N ASP A 53 15.14 2.15 14.93
CA ASP A 53 14.38 3.29 14.42
C ASP A 53 15.19 4.05 13.38
N LEU A 54 14.51 4.70 12.44
CA LEU A 54 15.15 5.32 11.27
C LEU A 54 16.30 6.26 11.64
N GLY A 55 16.13 7.15 12.61
CA GLY A 55 17.16 8.13 12.94
C GLY A 55 17.67 8.89 11.71
N ILE A 56 19.00 9.10 11.66
CA ILE A 56 19.67 9.69 10.50
C ILE A 56 19.94 8.58 9.48
N VAL A 57 19.50 8.79 8.25
CA VAL A 57 19.78 7.90 7.11
C VAL A 57 20.77 8.56 6.15
N VAL A 58 21.64 7.76 5.56
CA VAL A 58 22.65 8.20 4.59
C VAL A 58 22.64 7.29 3.36
N PRO A 59 23.16 7.76 2.21
CA PRO A 59 23.29 6.91 1.03
C PRO A 59 23.98 5.57 1.35
N GLY A 60 23.41 4.48 0.86
CA GLY A 60 23.85 3.12 1.11
C GLY A 60 23.13 2.41 2.26
N ASP A 61 22.43 3.13 3.13
CA ASP A 61 21.64 2.51 4.21
C ASP A 61 20.53 1.63 3.65
N THR A 62 20.25 0.53 4.34
CA THR A 62 19.12 -0.35 4.05
C THR A 62 17.97 -0.06 5.02
N ILE A 63 16.79 0.16 4.46
CA ILE A 63 15.57 0.41 5.22
C ILE A 63 14.57 -0.71 4.97
N LEU A 64 14.05 -1.28 6.05
CA LEU A 64 12.94 -2.22 6.04
C LEU A 64 11.63 -1.46 6.24
N TYR A 65 10.74 -1.55 5.27
CA TYR A 65 9.34 -1.09 5.39
C TYR A 65 8.46 -2.28 5.73
N THR A 66 7.59 -2.10 6.72
CA THR A 66 6.59 -3.10 7.11
C THR A 66 5.22 -2.44 7.14
N SER A 67 4.29 -3.01 6.38
CA SER A 67 2.88 -2.63 6.38
C SER A 67 2.07 -3.71 7.09
N THR A 68 1.41 -3.35 8.17
CA THR A 68 0.49 -4.21 8.92
C THR A 68 -0.94 -3.82 8.56
N PHE A 69 -1.76 -4.79 8.22
CA PHE A 69 -3.19 -4.61 7.98
C PHE A 69 -3.98 -5.38 9.03
N THR A 70 -5.00 -4.73 9.60
CA THR A 70 -5.80 -5.26 10.71
C THR A 70 -7.27 -5.19 10.34
N ASN A 71 -8.00 -6.29 10.51
CA ASN A 71 -9.45 -6.30 10.36
C ASN A 71 -10.11 -5.76 11.64
N GLN A 72 -10.60 -4.52 11.59
CA GLN A 72 -11.39 -3.92 12.68
C GLN A 72 -12.90 -4.06 12.50
N GLY A 73 -13.32 -4.72 11.42
CA GLY A 73 -14.71 -5.08 11.20
C GLY A 73 -15.15 -6.23 12.09
N ASN A 74 -16.38 -6.65 11.89
CA ASN A 74 -17.01 -7.76 12.60
C ASN A 74 -17.20 -9.02 11.74
N GLU A 75 -16.76 -9.00 10.48
CA GLU A 75 -16.83 -10.09 9.53
C GLU A 75 -15.42 -10.51 9.08
N MET A 76 -15.30 -11.73 8.59
CA MET A 76 -14.07 -12.26 8.01
C MET A 76 -13.82 -11.61 6.65
N ILE A 77 -12.56 -11.24 6.38
CA ILE A 77 -12.16 -10.57 5.12
C ILE A 77 -11.07 -11.40 4.45
N SER A 78 -11.16 -11.54 3.14
CA SER A 78 -10.15 -12.15 2.27
C SER A 78 -9.76 -11.20 1.13
N ASP A 79 -8.80 -11.61 0.31
CA ASP A 79 -8.39 -10.92 -0.90
C ASP A 79 -7.96 -9.45 -0.67
N ILE A 80 -7.20 -9.22 0.41
CA ILE A 80 -6.73 -7.89 0.77
C ILE A 80 -5.55 -7.53 -0.12
N ALA A 81 -5.69 -6.43 -0.87
CA ALA A 81 -4.59 -5.86 -1.65
C ALA A 81 -3.82 -4.85 -0.79
N VAL A 82 -2.50 -5.01 -0.75
CA VAL A 82 -1.57 -4.09 -0.08
C VAL A 82 -0.60 -3.54 -1.13
N ASP A 83 -0.70 -2.25 -1.41
CA ASP A 83 0.15 -1.56 -2.38
C ASP A 83 1.12 -0.64 -1.65
N ASN A 84 2.41 -0.79 -1.93
CA ASN A 84 3.44 0.11 -1.41
C ASN A 84 4.28 0.68 -2.56
N PRO A 85 4.41 2.00 -2.66
CA PRO A 85 5.40 2.59 -3.55
C PRO A 85 6.81 2.35 -3.01
N VAL A 86 7.77 2.20 -3.92
CA VAL A 86 9.19 2.31 -3.60
C VAL A 86 9.47 3.80 -3.39
N PRO A 87 9.96 4.23 -2.21
CA PRO A 87 10.13 5.65 -1.92
C PRO A 87 11.13 6.33 -2.87
N GLU A 88 10.91 7.61 -3.15
CA GLU A 88 11.86 8.42 -3.92
C GLU A 88 13.27 8.40 -3.32
N ASN A 89 14.28 8.51 -4.16
CA ASN A 89 15.69 8.42 -3.78
C ASN A 89 16.09 7.10 -3.10
N THR A 90 15.33 6.04 -3.41
CA THR A 90 15.67 4.68 -2.99
C THR A 90 15.57 3.71 -4.16
N VAL A 91 16.13 2.53 -3.97
CA VAL A 91 15.93 1.40 -4.89
C VAL A 91 15.47 0.17 -4.12
N TYR A 92 14.51 -0.56 -4.69
CA TYR A 92 14.07 -1.83 -4.13
C TYR A 92 15.21 -2.85 -4.13
N LEU A 93 15.41 -3.52 -3.01
CA LEU A 93 16.34 -4.63 -2.91
C LEU A 93 15.64 -5.92 -3.34
N GLY A 94 16.08 -6.46 -4.47
CA GLY A 94 15.49 -7.65 -5.08
C GLY A 94 15.33 -8.80 -4.10
N PHE A 95 14.26 -9.57 -4.24
CA PHE A 95 13.91 -10.71 -3.37
C PHE A 95 13.71 -10.36 -1.89
N SER A 96 13.48 -9.11 -1.54
CA SER A 96 13.23 -8.69 -0.14
C SER A 96 11.75 -8.60 0.23
N ALA A 97 10.84 -8.64 -0.74
CA ALA A 97 9.40 -8.65 -0.47
C ALA A 97 9.00 -9.93 0.28
N ARG A 98 8.27 -9.77 1.38
CA ARG A 98 7.78 -10.84 2.27
C ARG A 98 6.33 -10.60 2.63
N GLY A 99 5.62 -11.67 2.91
CA GLY A 99 4.26 -11.70 3.43
C GLY A 99 3.75 -13.14 3.44
N ASP A 100 3.17 -13.55 4.55
CA ASP A 100 2.58 -14.89 4.66
C ASP A 100 1.23 -14.93 3.92
N ASN A 101 0.97 -16.01 3.19
CA ASN A 101 -0.23 -16.20 2.38
C ASN A 101 -0.46 -15.05 1.37
N THR A 102 0.61 -14.55 0.75
CA THR A 102 0.52 -13.48 -0.24
C THR A 102 1.11 -13.87 -1.58
N GLU A 103 0.49 -13.36 -2.64
CA GLU A 103 1.08 -13.30 -3.97
C GLU A 103 1.67 -11.91 -4.18
N VAL A 104 2.90 -11.85 -4.70
CA VAL A 104 3.64 -10.59 -4.88
C VAL A 104 3.78 -10.29 -6.37
N SER A 105 3.44 -9.07 -6.74
CA SER A 105 3.65 -8.51 -8.08
C SER A 105 4.27 -7.12 -7.99
N PHE A 106 4.84 -6.65 -9.09
CA PHE A 106 5.59 -5.40 -9.14
C PHE A 106 5.11 -4.53 -10.29
N SER A 107 5.37 -3.24 -10.18
CA SER A 107 5.11 -2.24 -11.22
C SER A 107 6.38 -1.48 -11.55
N VAL A 108 6.45 -0.99 -12.81
CA VAL A 108 7.50 -0.07 -13.31
C VAL A 108 6.90 1.22 -13.87
N ASP A 109 5.60 1.42 -13.68
CA ASP A 109 4.80 2.52 -14.23
C ASP A 109 3.92 3.18 -13.15
N ASP A 110 4.50 3.39 -11.97
CA ASP A 110 3.88 4.06 -10.80
C ASP A 110 2.58 3.40 -10.33
N GLY A 111 2.53 2.05 -10.42
CA GLY A 111 1.39 1.28 -9.92
C GLY A 111 0.20 1.19 -10.87
N VAL A 112 0.37 1.58 -12.14
CA VAL A 112 -0.70 1.47 -13.14
C VAL A 112 -0.91 0.01 -13.55
N ASN A 113 0.19 -0.71 -13.86
CA ASN A 113 0.16 -2.12 -14.20
C ASN A 113 1.06 -2.91 -13.27
N TYR A 114 0.61 -4.12 -12.91
CA TYR A 114 1.36 -5.05 -12.08
C TYR A 114 1.54 -6.38 -12.78
N ALA A 115 2.74 -6.95 -12.67
CA ALA A 115 3.05 -8.27 -13.21
C ALA A 115 4.10 -8.99 -12.36
N LEU A 116 4.29 -10.28 -12.63
CA LEU A 116 5.39 -11.03 -12.03
C LEU A 116 6.74 -10.54 -12.59
N PRO A 117 7.86 -10.70 -11.85
CA PRO A 117 9.18 -10.21 -12.28
C PRO A 117 9.58 -10.61 -13.69
N ALA A 118 9.27 -11.84 -14.11
CA ALA A 118 9.61 -12.35 -15.43
C ALA A 118 8.78 -11.74 -16.58
N GLU A 119 7.63 -11.15 -16.26
CA GLU A 119 6.67 -10.59 -17.20
C GLU A 119 6.77 -9.07 -17.31
N LEU A 120 7.43 -8.41 -16.33
CA LEU A 120 7.66 -6.97 -16.34
C LEU A 120 8.65 -6.58 -17.42
N GLN A 121 8.16 -5.84 -18.42
CA GLN A 121 8.95 -5.42 -19.56
C GLN A 121 9.14 -3.89 -19.54
N MET A 122 10.35 -3.48 -19.92
CA MET A 122 10.71 -2.08 -20.12
C MET A 122 11.38 -1.91 -21.49
N ILE A 123 11.36 -0.67 -21.97
CA ILE A 123 12.14 -0.29 -23.15
C ILE A 123 13.51 0.16 -22.65
N GLY A 124 14.56 -0.56 -23.04
CA GLY A 124 15.93 -0.18 -22.75
C GLY A 124 16.41 1.04 -23.55
N GLU A 125 17.58 1.55 -23.22
CA GLU A 125 18.18 2.73 -23.86
C GLU A 125 18.32 2.59 -25.39
N ASN A 126 18.49 1.37 -25.88
CA ASN A 126 18.60 1.06 -27.31
C ASN A 126 17.23 0.92 -28.01
N GLY A 127 16.11 1.13 -27.30
CA GLY A 127 14.76 0.92 -27.83
C GLY A 127 14.33 -0.55 -27.86
N GLU A 128 15.11 -1.47 -27.34
CA GLU A 128 14.77 -2.89 -27.26
C GLU A 128 13.96 -3.18 -26.01
N GLN A 129 13.00 -4.10 -26.13
CA GLN A 129 12.24 -4.59 -24.99
C GLN A 129 13.11 -5.54 -24.16
N ARG A 130 13.14 -5.33 -22.86
CA ARG A 130 13.83 -6.18 -21.91
C ARG A 130 13.04 -6.35 -20.61
N THR A 131 13.36 -7.38 -19.86
CA THR A 131 12.81 -7.53 -18.51
C THR A 131 13.35 -6.44 -17.59
N ALA A 132 12.48 -5.87 -16.78
CA ALA A 132 12.82 -4.86 -15.78
C ALA A 132 13.70 -5.46 -14.68
N LEU A 133 14.66 -4.68 -14.21
CA LEU A 133 15.49 -5.02 -13.06
C LEU A 133 14.75 -4.64 -11.76
N PRO A 134 15.03 -5.30 -10.63
CA PRO A 134 14.43 -4.95 -9.34
C PRO A 134 14.60 -3.47 -8.96
N GLU A 135 15.74 -2.86 -9.31
CA GLU A 135 16.04 -1.46 -9.04
C GLU A 135 15.15 -0.47 -9.81
N GLU A 136 14.43 -0.97 -10.80
CA GLU A 136 13.51 -0.18 -11.65
C GLU A 136 12.05 -0.29 -11.22
N TYR A 137 11.78 -1.10 -10.18
CA TYR A 137 10.42 -1.24 -9.68
C TYR A 137 10.00 0.02 -8.91
N THR A 138 8.82 0.53 -9.26
CA THR A 138 8.22 1.72 -8.65
C THR A 138 7.24 1.39 -7.55
N ASN A 139 6.57 0.23 -7.65
CA ASN A 139 5.56 -0.21 -6.69
C ASN A 139 5.61 -1.73 -6.50
N ILE A 140 5.17 -2.16 -5.32
CA ILE A 140 5.03 -3.56 -4.95
C ILE A 140 3.59 -3.77 -4.48
N ARG A 141 2.94 -4.82 -5.00
CA ARG A 141 1.60 -5.24 -4.59
C ARG A 141 1.65 -6.63 -4.01
N TRP A 142 1.01 -6.80 -2.85
CA TRP A 142 0.70 -8.10 -2.28
C TRP A 142 -0.81 -8.32 -2.34
N ILE A 143 -1.23 -9.51 -2.74
CA ILE A 143 -2.60 -9.98 -2.59
C ILE A 143 -2.59 -11.04 -1.50
N TYR A 144 -3.14 -10.69 -0.35
CA TYR A 144 -3.30 -11.64 0.76
C TYR A 144 -4.53 -12.51 0.49
N SER A 145 -4.30 -13.80 0.28
CA SER A 145 -5.33 -14.79 -0.04
C SER A 145 -5.84 -15.58 1.17
N GLY A 146 -5.33 -15.26 2.38
CA GLY A 146 -5.82 -15.85 3.61
C GLY A 146 -7.16 -15.24 4.07
N GLU A 147 -7.73 -15.86 5.10
CA GLU A 147 -8.91 -15.33 5.79
C GLU A 147 -8.47 -14.55 7.03
N LEU A 148 -8.83 -13.27 7.11
CA LEU A 148 -8.51 -12.39 8.23
C LEU A 148 -9.75 -12.20 9.09
N ALA A 149 -9.80 -12.88 10.22
CA ALA A 149 -10.93 -12.78 11.16
C ALA A 149 -10.94 -11.41 11.86
N PRO A 150 -12.08 -11.00 12.45
CA PRO A 150 -12.18 -9.81 13.27
C PRO A 150 -11.08 -9.72 14.33
N GLY A 151 -10.38 -8.58 14.39
CA GLY A 151 -9.28 -8.32 15.31
C GLY A 151 -7.94 -8.95 14.91
N GLN A 152 -7.87 -9.75 13.86
CA GLN A 152 -6.61 -10.32 13.37
C GLN A 152 -5.86 -9.34 12.46
N SER A 153 -4.54 -9.52 12.40
CA SER A 153 -3.64 -8.75 11.55
C SER A 153 -2.77 -9.65 10.70
N GLY A 154 -2.44 -9.17 9.51
CA GLY A 154 -1.39 -9.68 8.66
C GLY A 154 -0.33 -8.60 8.42
N SER A 155 0.82 -8.98 7.89
CA SER A 155 1.87 -8.02 7.56
C SER A 155 2.61 -8.41 6.28
N VAL A 156 3.07 -7.38 5.58
CA VAL A 156 3.97 -7.49 4.44
C VAL A 156 5.17 -6.56 4.65
N SER A 157 6.28 -6.89 4.04
CA SER A 157 7.47 -6.05 4.18
C SER A 157 8.37 -6.13 2.94
N PHE A 158 9.20 -5.11 2.76
CA PHE A 158 10.22 -5.06 1.72
C PHE A 158 11.38 -4.17 2.17
N LYS A 159 12.53 -4.36 1.53
CA LYS A 159 13.73 -3.54 1.80
C LYS A 159 14.05 -2.65 0.62
N VAL A 160 14.55 -1.47 0.93
CA VAL A 160 15.12 -0.54 -0.04
C VAL A 160 16.52 -0.13 0.41
N ARG A 161 17.34 0.34 -0.54
CA ARG A 161 18.60 1.02 -0.27
C ARG A 161 18.48 2.49 -0.62
N ILE A 162 18.97 3.37 0.26
CA ILE A 162 19.07 4.81 0.03
C ILE A 162 20.12 5.07 -1.06
N LEU A 163 19.82 5.97 -2.01
CA LEU A 163 20.69 6.40 -3.11
C LEU A 163 21.65 7.52 -2.69
#